data_81dc6556f9d155396778be7864f2ddc5
#
_entry.id   81dc6556f9d155396778be7864f2ddc5
#
_cell.length_a   1.000
_cell.length_b   1.000
_cell.length_c   1.000
_cell.angle_alpha   90.00
_cell.angle_beta   90.00
_cell.angle_gamma   90.00
#
_symmetry.space_group_name_H-M   'P 1'
#
loop_
_entity.id
_entity.type
_entity.pdbx_description
1 polymer ?
#
loop_
_entity_poly.entity_id
_entity_poly.type
_entity_poly.pdbx_seq_one_letter_code
_entity_poly.pdbx_strand_id
1 'polypeptide(L)'
;SSELVDQMVESGEEPSLGGQETGITAFFSDVQAFSSFSELLTPTGLVDLMNEYLTAMTNILQEERGTLDKYIGDAIVAMYGAPIPMDDHAYQSVRTAILMQKRQIELREKWSYEEEKWGKCHGLVSKMQTRIGCNTGTATVGNMGALDRFNYTMMGDMVNLAARCESGAKAYGAYIMITEETKLASQQTKDDIAFRYLDKIVVKGRKEAVAMFEPTGFMADLNQETQDCLDCFKQGIDKYLKQDWDGALSMFEKAKELEPNKPGVTPGVVDNPSMILINRCNVMKENP
;
A
#
# COMPACT_ATOMS: atom_id res chain seq x y z
N SER A 1 -21.21 1.86 -0.56
CA SER A 1 -20.83 3.10 0.14
C SER A 1 -22.02 4.02 0.27
N SER A 2 -21.97 4.96 1.19
CA SER A 2 -23.02 5.99 1.36
C SER A 2 -23.20 6.80 0.07
N GLU A 3 -22.10 7.18 -0.57
CA GLU A 3 -22.10 7.95 -1.82
C GLU A 3 -22.84 7.23 -2.96
N LEU A 4 -22.71 5.90 -3.04
CA LEU A 4 -23.45 5.13 -4.04
C LEU A 4 -24.97 5.12 -3.76
N VAL A 5 -25.34 5.01 -2.48
CA VAL A 5 -26.74 5.06 -2.07
C VAL A 5 -27.33 6.44 -2.34
N ASP A 6 -26.59 7.49 -2.02
CA ASP A 6 -27.01 8.88 -2.27
C ASP A 6 -27.20 9.13 -3.77
N GLN A 7 -26.30 8.67 -4.61
CA GLN A 7 -26.40 8.77 -6.07
C GLN A 7 -27.59 8.00 -6.62
N MET A 8 -27.88 6.80 -6.10
CA MET A 8 -29.07 6.02 -6.47
C MET A 8 -30.36 6.69 -6.05
N VAL A 9 -30.39 7.28 -4.85
CA VAL A 9 -31.57 8.05 -4.38
C VAL A 9 -31.80 9.30 -5.22
N GLU A 10 -30.73 10.01 -5.59
CA GLU A 10 -30.82 11.20 -6.43
C GLU A 10 -31.25 10.90 -7.88
N SER A 11 -30.73 9.80 -8.48
CA SER A 11 -31.08 9.41 -9.84
C SER A 11 -32.49 8.82 -9.97
N GLY A 12 -33.01 8.23 -8.87
CA GLY A 12 -34.31 7.55 -8.87
C GLY A 12 -34.31 6.24 -9.71
N GLU A 13 -33.13 5.77 -10.13
CA GLU A 13 -32.97 4.53 -10.90
C GLU A 13 -32.79 3.33 -9.97
N GLU A 14 -33.50 2.23 -10.26
CA GLU A 14 -33.27 0.98 -9.55
C GLU A 14 -31.87 0.42 -9.92
N PRO A 15 -31.11 -0.10 -8.92
CA PRO A 15 -29.82 -0.70 -9.19
C PRO A 15 -29.96 -1.87 -10.17
N SER A 16 -29.25 -1.84 -11.28
CA SER A 16 -29.21 -2.91 -12.25
C SER A 16 -27.81 -3.49 -12.39
N LEU A 17 -27.73 -4.77 -12.80
CA LEU A 17 -26.46 -5.37 -13.16
C LEU A 17 -25.87 -4.66 -14.37
N GLY A 18 -24.57 -4.41 -14.32
CA GLY A 18 -23.82 -3.78 -15.40
C GLY A 18 -22.57 -3.10 -14.93
N GLY A 19 -21.67 -2.83 -15.85
CA GLY A 19 -20.43 -2.12 -15.60
C GLY A 19 -20.01 -1.31 -16.80
N GLN A 20 -19.20 -0.30 -16.55
CA GLN A 20 -18.62 0.55 -17.58
C GLN A 20 -17.10 0.64 -17.40
N GLU A 21 -16.41 0.83 -18.49
CA GLU A 21 -14.96 1.10 -18.44
C GLU A 21 -14.73 2.50 -17.89
N THR A 22 -13.94 2.58 -16.83
CA THR A 22 -13.67 3.83 -16.11
C THR A 22 -12.20 3.89 -15.70
N GLY A 23 -11.59 5.06 -15.85
CA GLY A 23 -10.26 5.33 -15.32
C GLY A 23 -10.33 5.48 -13.79
N ILE A 24 -9.65 4.60 -13.08
CA ILE A 24 -9.64 4.55 -11.61
C ILE A 24 -8.24 4.27 -11.07
N THR A 25 -8.09 4.44 -9.75
CA THR A 25 -6.99 3.84 -9.00
C THR A 25 -7.54 2.79 -8.06
N ALA A 26 -7.12 1.55 -8.24
CA ALA A 26 -7.43 0.44 -7.33
C ALA A 26 -6.48 0.47 -6.13
N PHE A 27 -7.01 0.21 -4.94
CA PHE A 27 -6.33 0.26 -3.66
C PHE A 27 -6.57 -1.03 -2.87
N PHE A 28 -5.49 -1.65 -2.42
CA PHE A 28 -5.51 -2.85 -1.59
C PHE A 28 -4.64 -2.63 -0.36
N SER A 29 -5.14 -3.03 0.80
CA SER A 29 -4.31 -3.12 2.01
C SER A 29 -4.55 -4.42 2.74
N ASP A 30 -3.52 -4.94 3.42
CA ASP A 30 -3.57 -6.17 4.19
C ASP A 30 -2.68 -6.08 5.43
N VAL A 31 -3.07 -6.72 6.53
CA VAL A 31 -2.30 -6.74 7.78
C VAL A 31 -1.24 -7.84 7.71
N GLN A 32 0.00 -7.46 7.94
CA GLN A 32 1.12 -8.41 7.95
C GLN A 32 0.93 -9.47 9.03
N ALA A 33 1.05 -10.75 8.66
CA ALA A 33 0.97 -11.90 9.56
C ALA A 33 -0.35 -11.97 10.37
N PHE A 34 -1.47 -11.58 9.77
CA PHE A 34 -2.79 -11.58 10.41
C PHE A 34 -3.19 -12.94 11.00
N SER A 35 -2.86 -14.05 10.34
CA SER A 35 -3.11 -15.41 10.86
C SER A 35 -2.53 -15.61 12.27
N SER A 36 -1.36 -15.04 12.57
CA SER A 36 -0.76 -15.12 13.90
C SER A 36 -1.57 -14.38 14.97
N PHE A 37 -2.25 -13.29 14.62
CA PHE A 37 -3.17 -12.59 15.53
C PHE A 37 -4.44 -13.41 15.77
N SER A 38 -5.01 -13.97 14.72
CA SER A 38 -6.25 -14.74 14.79
C SER A 38 -6.12 -16.03 15.60
N GLU A 39 -4.93 -16.63 15.64
CA GLU A 39 -4.66 -17.83 16.42
C GLU A 39 -4.43 -17.56 17.90
N LEU A 40 -3.91 -16.40 18.26
CA LEU A 40 -3.46 -16.09 19.62
C LEU A 40 -4.44 -15.19 20.39
N LEU A 41 -5.20 -14.34 19.72
CA LEU A 41 -6.21 -13.50 20.34
C LEU A 41 -7.48 -14.31 20.65
N THR A 42 -8.17 -13.93 21.73
CA THR A 42 -9.54 -14.40 21.93
C THR A 42 -10.45 -13.87 20.81
N PRO A 43 -11.55 -14.54 20.49
CA PRO A 43 -12.48 -14.05 19.46
C PRO A 43 -12.93 -12.60 19.69
N THR A 44 -13.23 -12.23 20.94
CA THR A 44 -13.61 -10.86 21.30
C THR A 44 -12.44 -9.89 21.10
N GLY A 45 -11.24 -10.24 21.56
CA GLY A 45 -10.03 -9.41 21.38
C GLY A 45 -9.68 -9.21 19.91
N LEU A 46 -9.85 -10.22 19.07
CA LEU A 46 -9.66 -10.11 17.63
C LEU A 46 -10.67 -9.14 16.98
N VAL A 47 -11.95 -9.25 17.35
CA VAL A 47 -13.00 -8.35 16.87
C VAL A 47 -12.73 -6.91 17.32
N ASP A 48 -12.34 -6.70 18.57
CA ASP A 48 -12.01 -5.36 19.09
C ASP A 48 -10.82 -4.74 18.36
N LEU A 49 -9.75 -5.51 18.12
CA LEU A 49 -8.59 -5.06 17.36
C LEU A 49 -8.97 -4.66 15.92
N MET A 50 -9.72 -5.55 15.25
CA MET A 50 -10.10 -5.32 13.87
C MET A 50 -11.07 -4.16 13.72
N ASN A 51 -12.04 -4.01 14.61
CA ASN A 51 -12.96 -2.88 14.58
C ASN A 51 -12.22 -1.54 14.78
N GLU A 52 -11.27 -1.49 15.71
CA GLU A 52 -10.47 -0.29 15.94
C GLU A 52 -9.59 0.03 14.72
N TYR A 53 -8.89 -0.98 14.18
CA TYR A 53 -8.04 -0.82 13.01
C TYR A 53 -8.83 -0.43 11.76
N LEU A 54 -9.85 -1.20 11.39
CA LEU A 54 -10.65 -0.96 10.19
C LEU A 54 -11.38 0.39 10.25
N THR A 55 -11.88 0.78 11.43
CA THR A 55 -12.50 2.10 11.61
C THR A 55 -11.50 3.22 11.34
N ALA A 56 -10.30 3.14 11.93
CA ALA A 56 -9.28 4.16 11.75
C ALA A 56 -8.84 4.28 10.27
N MET A 57 -8.66 3.16 9.59
CA MET A 57 -8.23 3.15 8.18
C MET A 57 -9.35 3.58 7.23
N THR A 58 -10.59 3.13 7.47
CA THR A 58 -11.73 3.49 6.63
C THR A 58 -12.09 4.97 6.75
N ASN A 59 -11.95 5.57 7.92
CA ASN A 59 -12.15 7.00 8.09
C ASN A 59 -11.19 7.80 7.19
N ILE A 60 -9.91 7.45 7.17
CA ILE A 60 -8.92 8.10 6.28
C ILE A 60 -9.31 7.89 4.80
N LEU A 61 -9.70 6.66 4.43
CA LEU A 61 -10.14 6.35 3.08
C LEU A 61 -11.28 7.28 2.64
N GLN A 62 -12.29 7.47 3.50
CA GLN A 62 -13.45 8.29 3.21
C GLN A 62 -13.13 9.80 3.21
N GLU A 63 -12.31 10.27 4.14
CA GLU A 63 -11.83 11.65 4.18
C GLU A 63 -11.08 12.04 2.89
N GLU A 64 -10.34 11.10 2.32
CA GLU A 64 -9.63 11.27 1.04
C GLU A 64 -10.49 10.86 -0.17
N ARG A 65 -11.82 10.74 -0.01
CA ARG A 65 -12.81 10.46 -1.05
C ARG A 65 -12.65 9.10 -1.74
N GLY A 66 -12.07 8.12 -1.05
CA GLY A 66 -12.00 6.74 -1.52
C GLY A 66 -13.33 6.01 -1.33
N THR A 67 -13.69 5.19 -2.30
CA THR A 67 -14.86 4.33 -2.25
C THR A 67 -14.47 2.95 -1.74
N LEU A 68 -15.00 2.56 -0.57
CA LEU A 68 -14.82 1.21 -0.04
C LEU A 68 -15.63 0.22 -0.89
N ASP A 69 -14.95 -0.74 -1.51
CA ASP A 69 -15.59 -1.87 -2.18
C ASP A 69 -16.00 -2.93 -1.14
N LYS A 70 -15.03 -3.50 -0.42
CA LYS A 70 -15.26 -4.55 0.59
C LYS A 70 -14.09 -4.70 1.54
N TYR A 71 -14.38 -5.39 2.64
CA TYR A 71 -13.35 -6.03 3.48
C TYR A 71 -13.23 -7.51 3.10
N ILE A 72 -12.01 -8.02 3.08
CA ILE A 72 -11.72 -9.46 2.93
C ILE A 72 -10.87 -9.87 4.13
N GLY A 73 -11.52 -10.30 5.22
CA GLY A 73 -10.84 -10.48 6.49
C GLY A 73 -10.31 -9.17 7.04
N ASP A 74 -9.01 -9.05 7.11
CA ASP A 74 -8.26 -7.86 7.53
C ASP A 74 -7.89 -6.92 6.37
N ALA A 75 -8.12 -7.36 5.14
CA ALA A 75 -7.83 -6.58 3.94
C ALA A 75 -8.93 -5.55 3.63
N ILE A 76 -8.50 -4.37 3.19
CA ILE A 76 -9.38 -3.32 2.64
C ILE A 76 -9.20 -3.31 1.13
N VAL A 77 -10.30 -3.42 0.39
CA VAL A 77 -10.36 -3.23 -1.06
C VAL A 77 -11.16 -1.97 -1.33
N ALA A 78 -10.56 -1.05 -2.05
CA ALA A 78 -11.15 0.26 -2.33
C ALA A 78 -10.76 0.77 -3.72
N MET A 79 -11.43 1.80 -4.18
CA MET A 79 -11.16 2.45 -5.44
C MET A 79 -11.30 3.98 -5.33
N TYR A 80 -10.63 4.70 -6.21
CA TYR A 80 -10.71 6.15 -6.37
C TYR A 80 -11.09 6.45 -7.82
N GLY A 81 -12.01 7.42 -8.02
CA GLY A 81 -12.50 7.80 -9.36
C GLY A 81 -13.80 7.12 -9.78
N ALA A 82 -14.41 6.32 -8.90
CA ALA A 82 -15.73 5.73 -9.09
C ALA A 82 -16.41 5.46 -7.71
N PRO A 83 -17.75 5.56 -7.61
CA PRO A 83 -18.73 5.93 -8.64
C PRO A 83 -18.64 7.37 -9.07
N ILE A 84 -18.05 8.24 -8.25
CA ILE A 84 -17.90 9.67 -8.52
C ILE A 84 -16.56 9.86 -9.25
N PRO A 85 -16.55 10.38 -10.49
CA PRO A 85 -15.32 10.68 -11.22
C PRO A 85 -14.44 11.68 -10.47
N MET A 86 -13.14 11.45 -10.47
CA MET A 86 -12.13 12.29 -9.82
C MET A 86 -10.90 12.40 -10.71
N ASP A 87 -10.50 13.61 -11.08
CA ASP A 87 -9.29 13.81 -11.88
C ASP A 87 -8.01 13.54 -11.08
N ASP A 88 -8.08 13.66 -9.74
CA ASP A 88 -6.98 13.48 -8.80
C ASP A 88 -6.96 12.09 -8.12
N HIS A 89 -7.67 11.10 -8.67
CA HIS A 89 -7.85 9.77 -8.05
C HIS A 89 -6.52 9.07 -7.69
N ALA A 90 -5.50 9.20 -8.51
CA ALA A 90 -4.19 8.59 -8.25
C ALA A 90 -3.48 9.29 -7.07
N TYR A 91 -3.49 10.62 -7.03
CA TYR A 91 -2.90 11.38 -5.94
C TYR A 91 -3.60 11.07 -4.60
N GLN A 92 -4.93 11.07 -4.57
CA GLN A 92 -5.69 10.77 -3.36
C GLN A 92 -5.44 9.35 -2.85
N SER A 93 -5.34 8.38 -3.74
CA SER A 93 -4.98 7.00 -3.39
C SER A 93 -3.61 6.90 -2.72
N VAL A 94 -2.58 7.53 -3.29
CA VAL A 94 -1.22 7.53 -2.73
C VAL A 94 -1.17 8.31 -1.41
N ARG A 95 -1.85 9.44 -1.34
CA ARG A 95 -2.00 10.24 -0.12
C ARG A 95 -2.64 9.42 1.00
N THR A 96 -3.73 8.70 0.71
CA THR A 96 -4.39 7.78 1.66
C THR A 96 -3.41 6.73 2.18
N ALA A 97 -2.63 6.10 1.30
CA ALA A 97 -1.65 5.10 1.70
C ALA A 97 -0.62 5.66 2.70
N ILE A 98 -0.12 6.87 2.46
CA ILE A 98 0.82 7.55 3.37
C ILE A 98 0.15 7.88 4.71
N LEU A 99 -1.09 8.41 4.68
CA LEU A 99 -1.83 8.76 5.90
C LEU A 99 -2.18 7.52 6.73
N MET A 100 -2.53 6.41 6.09
CA MET A 100 -2.77 5.14 6.78
C MET A 100 -1.50 4.63 7.46
N GLN A 101 -0.32 4.74 6.85
CA GLN A 101 0.94 4.37 7.50
C GLN A 101 1.25 5.28 8.71
N LYS A 102 0.99 6.58 8.62
CA LYS A 102 1.11 7.50 9.76
C LYS A 102 0.15 7.10 10.89
N ARG A 103 -1.10 6.82 10.55
CA ARG A 103 -2.11 6.37 11.53
C ARG A 103 -1.74 5.04 12.18
N GLN A 104 -1.13 4.13 11.42
CA GLN A 104 -0.63 2.87 11.95
C GLN A 104 0.45 3.06 13.03
N ILE A 105 1.31 4.07 12.90
CA ILE A 105 2.30 4.41 13.92
C ILE A 105 1.61 4.84 15.21
N GLU A 106 0.61 5.72 15.13
CA GLU A 106 -0.17 6.18 16.28
C GLU A 106 -0.92 5.04 16.97
N LEU A 107 -1.52 4.13 16.19
CA LEU A 107 -2.22 2.95 16.71
C LEU A 107 -1.25 2.01 17.46
N ARG A 108 -0.07 1.73 16.88
CA ARG A 108 0.96 0.91 17.55
C ARG A 108 1.43 1.56 18.85
N GLU A 109 1.64 2.88 18.85
CA GLU A 109 2.00 3.61 20.05
C GLU A 109 0.91 3.47 21.11
N LYS A 110 -0.36 3.72 20.77
CA LYS A 110 -1.49 3.51 21.68
C LYS A 110 -1.52 2.09 22.23
N TRP A 111 -1.46 1.09 21.37
CA TRP A 111 -1.51 -0.31 21.77
C TRP A 111 -0.31 -0.75 22.63
N SER A 112 0.83 -0.08 22.51
CA SER A 112 2.01 -0.35 23.34
C SER A 112 1.79 -0.01 24.81
N TYR A 113 0.83 0.83 25.14
CA TYR A 113 0.43 1.17 26.52
C TYR A 113 -0.76 0.34 27.02
N GLU A 114 -1.37 -0.49 26.17
CA GLU A 114 -2.58 -1.28 26.50
C GLU A 114 -2.24 -2.75 26.81
N GLU A 115 -1.18 -3.02 27.59
CA GLU A 115 -0.71 -4.37 27.89
C GLU A 115 -1.78 -5.26 28.53
N GLU A 116 -2.56 -4.71 29.48
CA GLU A 116 -3.64 -5.44 30.14
C GLU A 116 -4.75 -5.88 29.15
N LYS A 117 -5.07 -5.02 28.19
CA LYS A 117 -6.09 -5.30 27.14
C LYS A 117 -5.66 -6.43 26.22
N TRP A 118 -4.41 -6.44 25.81
CA TRP A 118 -3.88 -7.37 24.81
C TRP A 118 -3.22 -8.61 25.43
N GLY A 119 -2.84 -8.58 26.70
CA GLY A 119 -2.26 -9.69 27.44
C GLY A 119 -1.08 -10.33 26.71
N LYS A 120 -1.11 -11.64 26.48
CA LYS A 120 -0.02 -12.36 25.78
C LYS A 120 0.21 -11.91 24.35
N CYS A 121 -0.78 -11.27 23.71
CA CYS A 121 -0.70 -10.79 22.33
C CYS A 121 -0.18 -9.36 22.22
N HIS A 122 0.04 -8.66 23.34
CA HIS A 122 0.51 -7.29 23.37
C HIS A 122 1.74 -7.06 22.48
N GLY A 123 2.74 -7.95 22.57
CA GLY A 123 3.97 -7.87 21.77
C GLY A 123 3.76 -8.04 20.25
N LEU A 124 2.65 -8.66 19.83
CA LEU A 124 2.26 -8.74 18.41
C LEU A 124 1.45 -7.52 17.99
N VAL A 125 0.42 -7.16 18.77
CA VAL A 125 -0.49 -6.05 18.47
C VAL A 125 0.27 -4.73 18.38
N SER A 126 1.17 -4.46 19.32
CA SER A 126 2.03 -3.26 19.33
C SER A 126 3.07 -3.21 18.19
N LYS A 127 3.19 -4.29 17.41
CA LYS A 127 4.10 -4.39 16.25
C LYS A 127 3.37 -4.59 14.93
N MET A 128 2.04 -4.49 14.92
CA MET A 128 1.23 -4.72 13.74
C MET A 128 1.62 -3.77 12.60
N GLN A 129 1.83 -4.31 11.42
CA GLN A 129 2.17 -3.58 10.19
C GLN A 129 1.13 -3.86 9.12
N THR A 130 0.91 -2.90 8.24
CA THR A 130 0.01 -2.99 7.09
C THR A 130 0.78 -2.77 5.80
N ARG A 131 0.52 -3.58 4.77
CA ARG A 131 1.00 -3.33 3.40
C ARG A 131 -0.12 -2.76 2.56
N ILE A 132 0.26 -1.90 1.62
CA ILE A 132 -0.67 -1.20 0.73
C ILE A 132 -0.13 -1.28 -0.68
N GLY A 133 -1.02 -1.60 -1.64
CA GLY A 133 -0.73 -1.59 -3.06
C GLY A 133 -1.74 -0.76 -3.83
N CYS A 134 -1.26 0.07 -4.77
CA CYS A 134 -2.11 0.87 -5.64
C CYS A 134 -1.69 0.72 -7.10
N ASN A 135 -2.67 0.71 -7.98
CA ASN A 135 -2.45 0.78 -9.43
C ASN A 135 -3.53 1.59 -10.12
N THR A 136 -3.12 2.41 -11.08
CA THR A 136 -3.96 3.30 -11.87
C THR A 136 -4.14 2.75 -13.28
N GLY A 137 -5.36 2.81 -13.79
CA GLY A 137 -5.67 2.38 -15.15
C GLY A 137 -7.17 2.27 -15.40
N THR A 138 -7.53 1.74 -16.56
CA THR A 138 -8.92 1.48 -16.92
C THR A 138 -9.38 0.14 -16.37
N ALA A 139 -10.51 0.14 -15.69
CA ALA A 139 -11.17 -1.06 -15.19
C ALA A 139 -12.66 -1.04 -15.52
N THR A 140 -13.30 -2.20 -15.50
CA THR A 140 -14.76 -2.28 -15.51
C THR A 140 -15.26 -2.07 -14.09
N VAL A 141 -16.09 -1.05 -13.89
CA VAL A 141 -16.66 -0.70 -12.59
C VAL A 141 -18.19 -0.71 -12.70
N GLY A 142 -18.84 -1.28 -11.71
CA GLY A 142 -20.31 -1.32 -11.68
C GLY A 142 -20.88 -2.41 -10.77
N ASN A 143 -22.18 -2.67 -10.89
CA ASN A 143 -22.89 -3.69 -10.12
C ASN A 143 -22.65 -5.06 -10.73
N MET A 144 -21.93 -5.92 -10.04
CA MET A 144 -21.55 -7.25 -10.51
C MET A 144 -21.96 -8.32 -9.50
N GLY A 145 -22.51 -9.42 -10.00
CA GLY A 145 -22.99 -10.54 -9.17
C GLY A 145 -24.18 -11.26 -9.77
N ALA A 146 -25.01 -11.85 -8.94
CA ALA A 146 -26.26 -12.49 -9.33
C ALA A 146 -27.41 -11.46 -9.36
N LEU A 147 -28.51 -11.80 -10.00
CA LEU A 147 -29.67 -10.89 -10.17
C LEU A 147 -30.24 -10.41 -8.83
N ASP A 148 -30.18 -11.24 -7.81
CA ASP A 148 -30.70 -10.99 -6.46
C ASP A 148 -29.62 -10.59 -5.45
N ARG A 149 -28.35 -10.63 -5.85
CA ARG A 149 -27.22 -10.30 -4.97
C ARG A 149 -26.01 -9.82 -5.76
N PHE A 150 -25.79 -8.55 -5.78
CA PHE A 150 -24.67 -7.91 -6.47
C PHE A 150 -23.96 -6.88 -5.57
N ASN A 151 -22.73 -6.59 -5.90
CA ASN A 151 -21.94 -5.55 -5.26
C ASN A 151 -21.44 -4.56 -6.32
N TYR A 152 -21.34 -3.30 -5.94
CA TYR A 152 -20.61 -2.33 -6.73
C TYR A 152 -19.12 -2.57 -6.55
N THR A 153 -18.45 -2.96 -7.59
CA THR A 153 -17.05 -3.41 -7.54
C THR A 153 -16.29 -3.10 -8.83
N MET A 154 -15.01 -3.37 -8.83
CA MET A 154 -14.10 -3.17 -9.96
C MET A 154 -13.52 -4.50 -10.44
N MET A 155 -13.34 -4.65 -11.75
CA MET A 155 -12.72 -5.82 -12.38
C MET A 155 -11.77 -5.41 -13.49
N GLY A 156 -10.69 -6.17 -13.65
CA GLY A 156 -9.72 -5.99 -14.73
C GLY A 156 -8.28 -6.33 -14.30
N ASP A 157 -7.40 -6.45 -15.28
CA ASP A 157 -5.99 -6.77 -15.04
C ASP A 157 -5.28 -5.71 -14.19
N MET A 158 -5.70 -4.45 -14.33
CA MET A 158 -5.14 -3.36 -13.54
C MET A 158 -5.50 -3.49 -12.05
N VAL A 159 -6.68 -4.05 -11.72
CA VAL A 159 -7.11 -4.33 -10.35
C VAL A 159 -6.26 -5.46 -9.75
N ASN A 160 -6.04 -6.53 -10.51
CA ASN A 160 -5.16 -7.63 -10.11
C ASN A 160 -3.72 -7.16 -9.88
N LEU A 161 -3.25 -6.19 -10.66
CA LEU A 161 -1.92 -5.61 -10.49
C LEU A 161 -1.81 -4.82 -9.18
N ALA A 162 -2.85 -4.08 -8.77
CA ALA A 162 -2.88 -3.40 -7.49
C ALA A 162 -2.78 -4.39 -6.30
N ALA A 163 -3.52 -5.49 -6.35
CA ALA A 163 -3.42 -6.55 -5.34
C ALA A 163 -2.01 -7.19 -5.31
N ARG A 164 -1.36 -7.34 -6.47
CA ARG A 164 0.03 -7.82 -6.54
C ARG A 164 1.04 -6.79 -6.04
N CYS A 165 0.78 -5.51 -6.18
CA CYS A 165 1.59 -4.46 -5.55
C CYS A 165 1.54 -4.61 -4.02
N GLU A 166 0.35 -4.81 -3.44
CA GLU A 166 0.22 -5.03 -2.00
C GLU A 166 1.05 -6.24 -1.55
N SER A 167 0.73 -7.43 -2.07
CA SER A 167 1.40 -8.68 -1.65
C SER A 167 2.88 -8.74 -2.02
N GLY A 168 3.27 -8.14 -3.14
CA GLY A 168 4.63 -8.06 -3.65
C GLY A 168 5.54 -7.11 -2.87
N ALA A 169 4.98 -6.12 -2.19
CA ALA A 169 5.76 -5.14 -1.40
C ALA A 169 6.68 -5.81 -0.36
N LYS A 170 6.28 -6.97 0.16
CA LYS A 170 7.08 -7.78 1.08
C LYS A 170 8.45 -8.15 0.50
N ALA A 171 8.52 -8.50 -0.79
CA ALA A 171 9.76 -8.91 -1.45
C ALA A 171 10.78 -7.77 -1.59
N TYR A 172 10.33 -6.54 -1.37
CA TYR A 172 11.14 -5.33 -1.44
C TYR A 172 11.36 -4.65 -0.08
N GLY A 173 10.84 -5.23 1.00
CA GLY A 173 10.90 -4.63 2.34
C GLY A 173 10.11 -3.33 2.45
N ALA A 174 9.17 -3.08 1.51
CA ALA A 174 8.34 -1.90 1.45
C ALA A 174 6.96 -2.13 2.09
N TYR A 175 6.33 -1.06 2.56
CA TYR A 175 4.97 -1.09 3.13
C TYR A 175 3.93 -0.43 2.24
N ILE A 176 4.35 0.34 1.25
CA ILE A 176 3.52 0.82 0.16
C ILE A 176 4.25 0.51 -1.15
N MET A 177 3.58 -0.11 -2.11
CA MET A 177 4.11 -0.31 -3.45
C MET A 177 3.09 0.08 -4.50
N ILE A 178 3.51 0.89 -5.44
CA ILE A 178 2.67 1.40 -6.53
C ILE A 178 3.38 1.21 -7.87
N THR A 179 2.60 1.25 -8.95
CA THR A 179 3.13 1.25 -10.31
C THR A 179 3.60 2.64 -10.75
N GLU A 180 4.40 2.68 -11.83
CA GLU A 180 4.83 3.92 -12.46
C GLU A 180 3.64 4.75 -12.96
N GLU A 181 2.61 4.12 -13.51
CA GLU A 181 1.39 4.81 -13.93
C GLU A 181 0.73 5.58 -12.78
N THR A 182 0.65 4.95 -11.60
CA THR A 182 0.09 5.62 -10.40
C THR A 182 0.97 6.77 -9.96
N LYS A 183 2.29 6.58 -9.95
CA LYS A 183 3.25 7.64 -9.60
C LYS A 183 3.11 8.84 -10.54
N LEU A 184 3.15 8.61 -11.86
CA LEU A 184 3.07 9.67 -12.85
C LEU A 184 1.73 10.42 -12.80
N ALA A 185 0.61 9.70 -12.69
CA ALA A 185 -0.71 10.30 -12.54
C ALA A 185 -0.82 11.11 -11.24
N SER A 186 -0.26 10.63 -10.13
CA SER A 186 -0.19 11.36 -8.87
C SER A 186 0.60 12.66 -9.01
N GLN A 187 1.78 12.63 -9.64
CA GLN A 187 2.62 13.80 -9.85
C GLN A 187 2.00 14.85 -10.77
N GLN A 188 1.16 14.43 -11.75
CA GLN A 188 0.39 15.37 -12.59
C GLN A 188 -0.60 16.20 -11.78
N THR A 189 -1.14 15.66 -10.70
CA THR A 189 -2.03 16.41 -9.78
C THR A 189 -1.20 17.30 -8.86
N LYS A 190 -0.21 16.74 -8.17
CA LYS A 190 0.65 17.45 -7.25
C LYS A 190 1.96 16.68 -7.04
N ASP A 191 3.09 17.37 -7.20
CA ASP A 191 4.43 16.79 -7.03
C ASP A 191 5.00 17.15 -5.65
N ASP A 192 4.34 16.67 -4.59
CA ASP A 192 4.74 16.90 -3.19
C ASP A 192 5.03 15.59 -2.42
N ILE A 193 5.01 14.45 -3.11
CA ILE A 193 5.30 13.12 -2.56
C ILE A 193 6.67 12.65 -3.04
N ALA A 194 7.49 12.18 -2.12
CA ALA A 194 8.77 11.56 -2.44
C ALA A 194 8.57 10.08 -2.79
N PHE A 195 9.20 9.65 -3.86
CA PHE A 195 9.12 8.27 -4.38
C PHE A 195 10.51 7.64 -4.45
N ARG A 196 10.58 6.38 -4.05
CA ARG A 196 11.76 5.52 -4.22
C ARG A 196 11.47 4.47 -5.28
N TYR A 197 12.34 4.34 -6.29
CA TYR A 197 12.27 3.24 -7.23
C TYR A 197 12.64 1.93 -6.54
N LEU A 198 11.85 0.89 -6.73
CA LEU A 198 12.12 -0.42 -6.11
C LEU A 198 12.68 -1.43 -7.12
N ASP A 199 11.98 -1.61 -8.24
CA ASP A 199 12.35 -2.58 -9.26
C ASP A 199 11.51 -2.42 -10.53
N LYS A 200 11.81 -3.25 -11.52
CA LYS A 200 11.02 -3.42 -12.74
C LYS A 200 10.66 -4.89 -12.90
N ILE A 201 9.38 -5.21 -12.82
CA ILE A 201 8.89 -6.59 -12.77
C ILE A 201 8.03 -6.93 -13.98
N VAL A 202 8.19 -8.14 -14.49
CA VAL A 202 7.29 -8.71 -15.51
C VAL A 202 6.10 -9.34 -14.81
N VAL A 203 4.92 -8.77 -15.04
CA VAL A 203 3.68 -9.28 -14.46
C VAL A 203 3.08 -10.34 -15.39
N LYS A 204 2.60 -11.45 -14.83
CA LYS A 204 1.96 -12.53 -15.60
C LYS A 204 0.83 -11.96 -16.46
N GLY A 205 0.89 -12.20 -17.77
CA GLY A 205 -0.06 -11.70 -18.76
C GLY A 205 0.35 -10.38 -19.45
N ARG A 206 1.41 -9.70 -18.98
CA ARG A 206 2.00 -8.54 -19.68
C ARG A 206 3.33 -8.91 -20.33
N LYS A 207 3.60 -8.36 -21.51
CA LYS A 207 4.87 -8.54 -22.22
C LYS A 207 5.94 -7.55 -21.74
N GLU A 208 5.51 -6.40 -21.25
CA GLU A 208 6.40 -5.33 -20.77
C GLU A 208 6.50 -5.35 -19.25
N ALA A 209 7.72 -5.11 -18.78
CA ALA A 209 7.98 -4.99 -17.37
C ALA A 209 7.47 -3.64 -16.84
N VAL A 210 6.84 -3.65 -15.67
CA VAL A 210 6.29 -2.48 -15.00
C VAL A 210 7.24 -2.03 -13.90
N ALA A 211 7.60 -0.73 -13.89
CA ALA A 211 8.40 -0.17 -12.82
C ALA A 211 7.54 0.03 -11.56
N MET A 212 8.11 -0.35 -10.41
CA MET A 212 7.50 -0.28 -9.09
C MET A 212 8.18 0.77 -8.23
N PHE A 213 7.37 1.52 -7.49
CA PHE A 213 7.82 2.59 -6.63
C PHE A 213 7.24 2.48 -5.23
N GLU A 214 7.96 2.97 -4.25
CA GLU A 214 7.48 3.21 -2.90
C GLU A 214 7.27 4.71 -2.68
N PRO A 215 6.05 5.16 -2.36
CA PRO A 215 5.83 6.49 -1.81
C PRO A 215 6.39 6.51 -0.38
N THR A 216 7.40 7.32 -0.13
CA THR A 216 8.10 7.34 1.17
C THR A 216 7.55 8.37 2.15
N GLY A 217 6.75 9.32 1.67
CA GLY A 217 6.09 10.36 2.46
C GLY A 217 5.93 11.67 1.70
N PHE A 218 5.33 12.65 2.36
CA PHE A 218 5.26 14.01 1.82
C PHE A 218 6.64 14.66 1.92
N MET A 219 7.09 15.34 0.86
CA MET A 219 8.42 15.98 0.82
C MET A 219 8.62 16.97 1.96
N ALA A 220 7.57 17.70 2.35
CA ALA A 220 7.61 18.66 3.45
C ALA A 220 7.83 18.02 4.84
N ASP A 221 7.52 16.75 4.99
CA ASP A 221 7.64 16.03 6.27
C ASP A 221 8.95 15.23 6.39
N LEU A 222 9.72 15.11 5.30
CA LEU A 222 10.96 14.35 5.31
C LEU A 222 12.06 15.11 6.06
N ASN A 223 12.64 14.44 7.06
CA ASN A 223 13.85 14.94 7.69
C ASN A 223 15.09 14.73 6.78
N GLN A 224 16.20 15.36 7.13
CA GLN A 224 17.44 15.29 6.35
C GLN A 224 17.96 13.85 6.23
N GLU A 225 17.87 13.05 7.30
CA GLU A 225 18.34 11.65 7.30
C GLU A 225 17.58 10.80 6.26
N THR A 226 16.26 10.97 6.17
CA THR A 226 15.44 10.27 5.16
C THR A 226 15.75 10.77 3.74
N GLN A 227 15.98 12.06 3.54
CA GLN A 227 16.39 12.61 2.23
C GLN A 227 17.74 12.02 1.80
N ASP A 228 18.73 12.00 2.70
CA ASP A 228 20.04 11.42 2.45
C ASP A 228 19.96 9.90 2.16
N CYS A 229 19.05 9.19 2.86
CA CYS A 229 18.74 7.79 2.57
C CYS A 229 18.28 7.61 1.13
N LEU A 230 17.29 8.39 0.70
CA LEU A 230 16.73 8.30 -0.66
C LEU A 230 17.78 8.62 -1.74
N ASP A 231 18.64 9.60 -1.49
CA ASP A 231 19.72 9.97 -2.41
C ASP A 231 20.77 8.87 -2.52
N CYS A 232 21.19 8.28 -1.39
CA CYS A 232 22.10 7.13 -1.38
C CYS A 232 21.48 5.92 -2.08
N PHE A 233 20.19 5.64 -1.80
CA PHE A 233 19.47 4.53 -2.42
C PHE A 233 19.38 4.70 -3.94
N LYS A 234 19.02 5.90 -4.42
CA LYS A 234 18.97 6.23 -5.85
C LYS A 234 20.33 6.01 -6.54
N GLN A 235 21.42 6.50 -5.94
CA GLN A 235 22.75 6.25 -6.45
C GLN A 235 23.10 4.76 -6.47
N GLY A 236 22.65 4.00 -5.45
CA GLY A 236 22.77 2.54 -5.41
C GLY A 236 22.04 1.86 -6.58
N ILE A 237 20.80 2.28 -6.88
CA ILE A 237 20.03 1.79 -8.02
C ILE A 237 20.72 2.10 -9.35
N ASP A 238 21.23 3.32 -9.53
CA ASP A 238 21.92 3.71 -10.76
C ASP A 238 23.16 2.83 -11.04
N LYS A 239 23.87 2.42 -9.99
CA LYS A 239 25.01 1.50 -10.07
C LYS A 239 24.55 0.06 -10.27
N TYR A 240 23.51 -0.39 -9.55
CA TYR A 240 22.91 -1.71 -9.68
C TYR A 240 22.47 -2.00 -11.13
N LEU A 241 21.77 -1.07 -11.76
CA LEU A 241 21.33 -1.18 -13.16
C LEU A 241 22.48 -1.22 -14.16
N LYS A 242 23.67 -0.72 -13.79
CA LYS A 242 24.92 -0.81 -14.57
C LYS A 242 25.76 -2.04 -14.22
N GLN A 243 25.27 -2.90 -13.33
CA GLN A 243 25.99 -4.07 -12.81
C GLN A 243 27.28 -3.72 -12.06
N ASP A 244 27.43 -2.48 -11.58
CA ASP A 244 28.48 -2.08 -10.63
C ASP A 244 28.09 -2.51 -9.22
N TRP A 245 28.24 -3.81 -8.95
CA TRP A 245 27.77 -4.43 -7.70
C TRP A 245 28.48 -3.85 -6.47
N ASP A 246 29.79 -3.60 -6.53
CA ASP A 246 30.55 -3.06 -5.40
C ASP A 246 30.17 -1.61 -5.13
N GLY A 247 30.02 -0.81 -6.18
CA GLY A 247 29.52 0.55 -6.06
C GLY A 247 28.10 0.63 -5.55
N ALA A 248 27.22 -0.28 -5.99
CA ALA A 248 25.85 -0.38 -5.52
C ALA A 248 25.79 -0.77 -4.04
N LEU A 249 26.54 -1.80 -3.62
CA LEU A 249 26.64 -2.23 -2.21
C LEU A 249 27.08 -1.08 -1.32
N SER A 250 28.11 -0.30 -1.70
CA SER A 250 28.58 0.85 -0.93
C SER A 250 27.48 1.89 -0.69
N MET A 251 26.62 2.12 -1.68
CA MET A 251 25.51 3.08 -1.56
C MET A 251 24.34 2.52 -0.75
N PHE A 252 23.97 1.27 -0.97
CA PHE A 252 22.89 0.63 -0.21
C PHE A 252 23.26 0.42 1.27
N GLU A 253 24.51 0.14 1.61
CA GLU A 253 24.96 0.06 3.01
C GLU A 253 24.81 1.44 3.71
N LYS A 254 25.15 2.53 3.03
CA LYS A 254 24.92 3.89 3.55
C LYS A 254 23.43 4.16 3.72
N ALA A 255 22.62 3.85 2.71
CA ALA A 255 21.17 4.02 2.77
C ALA A 255 20.55 3.21 3.92
N LYS A 256 21.01 1.97 4.14
CA LYS A 256 20.54 1.10 5.22
C LYS A 256 20.67 1.74 6.61
N GLU A 257 21.78 2.42 6.87
CA GLU A 257 22.00 3.12 8.15
C GLU A 257 21.06 4.33 8.34
N LEU A 258 20.54 4.88 7.24
CA LEU A 258 19.66 6.05 7.21
C LEU A 258 18.19 5.69 7.01
N GLU A 259 17.86 4.40 6.81
CA GLU A 259 16.46 3.97 6.58
C GLU A 259 15.53 4.41 7.73
N PRO A 260 14.36 4.97 7.42
CA PRO A 260 13.39 5.35 8.44
C PRO A 260 12.78 4.13 9.15
N ASN A 261 12.73 2.99 8.43
CA ASN A 261 12.22 1.72 8.94
C ASN A 261 13.38 0.73 9.11
N LYS A 262 13.77 0.46 10.36
CA LYS A 262 14.91 -0.42 10.69
C LYS A 262 14.46 -1.61 11.54
N PRO A 263 14.85 -2.85 11.17
CA PRO A 263 14.70 -4.00 12.06
C PRO A 263 15.29 -3.75 13.43
N GLY A 264 14.58 -4.17 14.48
CA GLY A 264 15.02 -3.98 15.88
C GLY A 264 14.81 -2.57 16.44
N VAL A 265 14.50 -1.57 15.60
CA VAL A 265 14.21 -0.18 16.00
C VAL A 265 12.74 0.14 15.75
N THR A 266 12.28 -0.05 14.52
CA THR A 266 10.87 0.20 14.17
C THR A 266 10.04 -1.04 14.50
N PRO A 267 8.98 -0.93 15.32
CA PRO A 267 8.17 -2.07 15.71
C PRO A 267 7.60 -2.83 14.51
N GLY A 268 7.80 -4.16 14.49
CA GLY A 268 7.28 -5.05 13.45
C GLY A 268 8.02 -5.04 12.11
N VAL A 269 9.02 -4.19 11.95
CA VAL A 269 9.86 -4.16 10.75
C VAL A 269 10.88 -5.30 10.80
N VAL A 270 10.94 -6.11 9.75
CA VAL A 270 11.88 -7.23 9.60
C VAL A 270 12.91 -7.00 8.50
N ASP A 271 12.55 -6.22 7.49
CA ASP A 271 13.39 -5.85 6.34
C ASP A 271 13.11 -4.41 5.93
N ASN A 272 14.00 -3.85 5.11
CA ASN A 272 13.78 -2.60 4.40
C ASN A 272 14.37 -2.68 2.97
N PRO A 273 14.04 -1.76 2.07
CA PRO A 273 14.49 -1.84 0.68
C PRO A 273 16.01 -1.88 0.51
N SER A 274 16.75 -1.16 1.34
CA SER A 274 18.23 -1.19 1.29
C SER A 274 18.79 -2.57 1.61
N MET A 275 18.27 -3.26 2.63
CA MET A 275 18.69 -4.63 2.98
C MET A 275 18.38 -5.62 1.86
N ILE A 276 17.21 -5.51 1.24
CA ILE A 276 16.82 -6.36 0.11
C ILE A 276 17.78 -6.18 -1.08
N LEU A 277 18.11 -4.93 -1.43
CA LEU A 277 19.02 -4.65 -2.54
C LEU A 277 20.47 -5.08 -2.23
N ILE A 278 20.94 -4.96 -1.00
CA ILE A 278 22.22 -5.50 -0.56
C ILE A 278 22.28 -7.01 -0.81
N ASN A 279 21.25 -7.75 -0.36
CA ASN A 279 21.20 -9.20 -0.57
C ASN A 279 21.18 -9.55 -2.07
N ARG A 280 20.43 -8.82 -2.90
CA ARG A 280 20.41 -9.05 -4.34
C ARG A 280 21.76 -8.76 -4.99
N CYS A 281 22.44 -7.67 -4.62
CA CYS A 281 23.78 -7.37 -5.13
C CYS A 281 24.76 -8.51 -4.81
N ASN A 282 24.73 -9.05 -3.59
CA ASN A 282 25.59 -10.16 -3.20
C ASN A 282 25.33 -11.42 -4.04
N VAL A 283 24.04 -11.77 -4.23
CA VAL A 283 23.65 -12.92 -5.08
C VAL A 283 24.10 -12.73 -6.53
N MET A 284 23.91 -11.54 -7.11
CA MET A 284 24.33 -11.23 -8.49
C MET A 284 25.85 -11.19 -8.65
N LYS A 285 26.58 -10.82 -7.61
CA LYS A 285 28.05 -10.83 -7.61
C LYS A 285 28.61 -12.24 -7.60
N GLU A 286 27.94 -13.17 -6.89
CA GLU A 286 28.34 -14.59 -6.83
C GLU A 286 27.95 -15.37 -8.10
N ASN A 287 26.87 -14.93 -8.78
CA ASN A 287 26.31 -15.57 -9.98
C ASN A 287 26.10 -14.52 -11.08
N PRO A 288 27.18 -14.02 -11.68
CA PRO A 288 27.12 -12.94 -12.68
C PRO A 288 26.48 -13.37 -14.01
#